data_3142284b80284d1cc57c120cfa89ae8f
#
_entry.id   3142284b80284d1cc57c120cfa89ae8f
#
_cell.length_a   1.000
_cell.length_b   1.000
_cell.length_c   1.000
_cell.angle_alpha   90.00
_cell.angle_beta   90.00
_cell.angle_gamma   90.00
#
_symmetry.space_group_name_H-M   'P 1'
#
loop_
_entity.id
_entity.type
_entity.pdbx_description
1 polymer ?
#
loop_
_entity_poly.entity_id
_entity_poly.type
_entity_poly.pdbx_seq_one_letter_code
_entity_poly.pdbx_strand_id
1 'polypeptide(L)'
;MATIERTASFKELTALSDSERTNNSPLNAREYRDLDLFFTKKSVNKDVNILTNVAAVKRSVRNLILLNFYEKPFHPEIGCGIRGLLFEPAGPLTSIAISQAAEDVLINYEPRANVLGIDVSPDLDRNAYDMTVNFTVVNQPAELVQVDVLLEVLR
;
A
#
# COMPACT_ATOMS: atom_id res chain seq x y z
N MET A 1 -59.17 -25.59 25.53
CA MET A 1 -58.22 -24.84 24.71
C MET A 1 -56.84 -25.28 25.10
N ALA A 2 -56.16 -26.10 24.31
CA ALA A 2 -54.85 -26.60 24.59
C ALA A 2 -53.86 -25.72 23.84
N THR A 3 -53.03 -24.99 24.57
CA THR A 3 -51.93 -24.19 24.05
C THR A 3 -50.78 -25.13 23.65
N ILE A 4 -50.57 -25.31 22.35
CA ILE A 4 -49.44 -26.06 21.86
C ILE A 4 -48.24 -25.13 21.89
N GLU A 5 -47.42 -25.24 22.91
CA GLU A 5 -46.08 -24.66 22.93
C GLU A 5 -45.21 -25.45 21.94
N ARG A 6 -44.91 -24.84 20.80
CA ARG A 6 -43.85 -25.34 19.91
C ARG A 6 -42.51 -25.11 20.57
N THR A 7 -42.00 -26.09 21.27
CA THR A 7 -40.61 -26.13 21.66
C THR A 7 -39.78 -26.29 20.38
N ALA A 8 -39.11 -25.23 19.95
CA ALA A 8 -38.16 -25.30 18.84
C ALA A 8 -37.15 -26.36 19.13
N SER A 9 -36.90 -27.26 18.17
CA SER A 9 -35.96 -28.36 18.33
C SER A 9 -34.56 -27.78 18.56
N PHE A 10 -33.82 -28.38 19.50
CA PHE A 10 -32.45 -28.00 19.81
C PHE A 10 -31.52 -27.96 18.57
N LYS A 11 -31.81 -28.76 17.53
CA LYS A 11 -31.14 -28.72 16.22
C LYS A 11 -31.42 -27.44 15.41
N GLU A 12 -32.61 -26.85 15.51
CA GLU A 12 -32.94 -25.58 14.83
C GLU A 12 -32.23 -24.41 15.48
N LEU A 13 -32.05 -24.41 16.81
CA LEU A 13 -31.32 -23.39 17.54
C LEU A 13 -29.80 -23.42 17.21
N THR A 14 -29.23 -24.63 17.05
CA THR A 14 -27.82 -24.78 16.64
C THR A 14 -27.61 -24.37 15.19
N ALA A 15 -28.52 -24.69 14.28
CA ALA A 15 -28.45 -24.28 12.87
C ALA A 15 -28.52 -22.76 12.69
N LEU A 16 -29.38 -22.07 13.49
CA LEU A 16 -29.46 -20.62 13.48
C LEU A 16 -28.17 -19.98 14.03
N SER A 17 -27.60 -20.53 15.11
CA SER A 17 -26.34 -20.02 15.66
C SER A 17 -25.16 -20.24 14.72
N ASP A 18 -25.14 -21.31 13.94
CA ASP A 18 -24.10 -21.56 12.96
C ASP A 18 -24.24 -20.68 11.71
N SER A 19 -25.47 -20.34 11.30
CA SER A 19 -25.71 -19.37 10.22
C SER A 19 -25.31 -17.94 10.61
N GLU A 20 -25.54 -17.55 11.86
CA GLU A 20 -25.09 -16.26 12.39
C GLU A 20 -23.57 -16.21 12.54
N ARG A 21 -22.91 -17.30 12.94
CA ARG A 21 -21.45 -17.42 13.00
C ARG A 21 -20.79 -17.33 11.63
N THR A 22 -21.40 -17.92 10.59
CA THR A 22 -20.90 -17.82 9.21
C THR A 22 -21.05 -16.42 8.64
N ASN A 23 -22.07 -15.66 9.05
CA ASN A 23 -22.27 -14.27 8.61
C ASN A 23 -21.38 -13.27 9.37
N ASN A 24 -20.94 -13.61 10.59
CA ASN A 24 -20.04 -12.81 11.42
C ASN A 24 -18.56 -13.24 11.30
N SER A 25 -18.24 -14.26 10.53
CA SER A 25 -16.85 -14.48 10.13
C SER A 25 -16.43 -13.24 9.36
N PRO A 26 -15.38 -12.49 9.81
CA PRO A 26 -14.83 -11.44 8.98
C PRO A 26 -14.48 -12.13 7.66
N LEU A 27 -15.21 -11.78 6.60
CA LEU A 27 -14.88 -12.19 5.23
C LEU A 27 -13.37 -12.09 5.15
N ASN A 28 -12.68 -13.21 4.96
CA ASN A 28 -11.22 -13.27 4.98
C ASN A 28 -10.73 -12.11 4.11
N ALA A 29 -10.37 -11.00 4.76
CA ALA A 29 -9.89 -9.83 4.05
C ALA A 29 -8.76 -10.33 3.18
N ARG A 30 -8.92 -10.19 1.87
CA ARG A 30 -7.98 -10.74 0.89
C ARG A 30 -6.58 -10.24 1.25
N GLU A 31 -5.72 -11.14 1.67
CA GLU A 31 -4.35 -10.81 2.04
C GLU A 31 -3.58 -10.40 0.80
N TYR A 32 -2.97 -9.22 0.85
CA TYR A 32 -2.05 -8.77 -0.18
C TYR A 32 -0.72 -9.49 -0.03
N ARG A 33 -0.20 -10.06 -1.12
CA ARG A 33 1.07 -10.80 -1.14
C ARG A 33 1.88 -10.37 -2.33
N ASP A 34 3.10 -9.88 -2.07
CA ASP A 34 4.06 -9.49 -3.09
C ASP A 34 5.40 -10.20 -2.84
N LEU A 35 6.21 -10.34 -3.88
CA LEU A 35 7.55 -10.90 -3.76
C LEU A 35 8.51 -9.88 -3.13
N ASP A 36 9.42 -10.36 -2.29
CA ASP A 36 10.51 -9.52 -1.82
C ASP A 36 11.56 -9.34 -2.93
N LEU A 37 11.64 -8.12 -3.47
CA LEU A 37 12.57 -7.78 -4.56
C LEU A 37 14.05 -7.79 -4.16
N PHE A 38 14.36 -7.91 -2.87
CA PHE A 38 15.74 -8.18 -2.42
C PHE A 38 16.11 -9.64 -2.55
N PHE A 39 15.18 -10.51 -2.94
CA PHE A 39 15.38 -11.95 -3.10
C PHE A 39 15.98 -12.63 -1.86
N THR A 40 15.62 -12.12 -0.67
CA THR A 40 16.05 -12.73 0.59
C THR A 40 15.44 -14.13 0.72
N LYS A 41 16.28 -15.12 1.05
CA LYS A 41 15.85 -16.52 1.19
C LYS A 41 15.20 -16.75 2.56
N LYS A 42 14.07 -17.45 2.55
CA LYS A 42 13.52 -18.02 3.79
C LYS A 42 14.44 -19.10 4.31
N SER A 43 14.73 -19.06 5.61
CA SER A 43 15.64 -20.04 6.25
C SER A 43 15.11 -21.47 6.19
N VAL A 44 13.79 -21.68 6.19
CA VAL A 44 13.14 -23.01 6.22
C VAL A 44 13.07 -23.64 4.84
N ASN A 45 12.52 -22.93 3.84
CA ASN A 45 12.22 -23.52 2.52
C ASN A 45 13.23 -23.14 1.44
N LYS A 46 14.23 -22.29 1.75
CA LYS A 46 15.20 -21.72 0.81
C LYS A 46 14.57 -21.02 -0.40
N ASP A 47 13.29 -20.71 -0.33
CA ASP A 47 12.51 -20.00 -1.34
C ASP A 47 12.57 -18.48 -1.11
N VAL A 48 12.16 -17.69 -2.12
CA VAL A 48 12.10 -16.23 -2.01
C VAL A 48 11.12 -15.81 -0.93
N ASN A 49 11.47 -14.77 -0.18
CA ASN A 49 10.62 -14.23 0.85
C ASN A 49 9.38 -13.54 0.23
N ILE A 50 8.25 -13.65 0.90
CA ILE A 50 6.99 -13.02 0.52
C ILE A 50 6.69 -11.92 1.53
N LEU A 51 6.38 -10.73 1.02
CA LEU A 51 5.86 -9.62 1.81
C LEU A 51 4.34 -9.70 1.85
N THR A 52 3.76 -9.41 3.00
CA THR A 52 2.30 -9.49 3.19
C THR A 52 1.72 -8.16 3.66
N ASN A 53 0.47 -7.90 3.26
CA ASN A 53 -0.35 -6.77 3.70
C ASN A 53 0.39 -5.41 3.64
N VAL A 54 0.54 -4.73 4.78
CA VAL A 54 1.18 -3.41 4.89
C VAL A 54 2.59 -3.40 4.30
N ALA A 55 3.39 -4.43 4.56
CA ALA A 55 4.77 -4.51 4.06
C ALA A 55 4.81 -4.61 2.52
N ALA A 56 3.86 -5.34 1.92
CA ALA A 56 3.72 -5.45 0.47
C ALA A 56 3.37 -4.09 -0.14
N VAL A 57 2.35 -3.40 0.40
CA VAL A 57 1.92 -2.09 -0.11
C VAL A 57 3.00 -1.03 0.09
N LYS A 58 3.68 -0.99 1.24
CA LYS A 58 4.84 -0.09 1.47
C LYS A 58 5.92 -0.25 0.40
N ARG A 59 6.25 -1.48 0.05
CA ARG A 59 7.25 -1.77 -0.97
C ARG A 59 6.78 -1.31 -2.35
N SER A 60 5.52 -1.56 -2.69
CA SER A 60 4.92 -1.15 -3.96
C SER A 60 4.91 0.37 -4.11
N VAL A 61 4.45 1.10 -3.10
CA VAL A 61 4.47 2.58 -3.05
C VAL A 61 5.87 3.13 -3.29
N ARG A 62 6.87 2.63 -2.55
CA ARG A 62 8.26 3.06 -2.73
C ARG A 62 8.79 2.79 -4.13
N ASN A 63 8.48 1.61 -4.68
CA ASN A 63 8.94 1.25 -6.02
C ASN A 63 8.30 2.13 -7.10
N LEU A 64 7.00 2.45 -6.99
CA LEU A 64 6.30 3.32 -7.94
C LEU A 64 6.86 4.74 -7.93
N ILE A 65 7.19 5.29 -6.77
CA ILE A 65 7.80 6.62 -6.64
C ILE A 65 9.18 6.67 -7.30
N LEU A 66 9.99 5.63 -7.11
CA LEU A 66 11.35 5.57 -7.66
C LEU A 66 11.40 5.15 -9.14
N LEU A 67 10.29 4.63 -9.69
CA LEU A 67 10.22 4.19 -11.06
C LEU A 67 10.09 5.37 -12.03
N ASN A 68 10.93 5.41 -13.07
CA ASN A 68 10.79 6.38 -14.15
C ASN A 68 9.92 5.85 -15.29
N PHE A 69 9.43 6.78 -16.11
CA PHE A 69 8.79 6.45 -17.37
C PHE A 69 9.74 5.60 -18.24
N TYR A 70 9.19 4.64 -18.97
CA TYR A 70 9.88 3.71 -19.87
C TYR A 70 10.81 2.68 -19.20
N GLU A 71 10.91 2.64 -17.87
CA GLU A 71 11.71 1.61 -17.18
C GLU A 71 10.98 0.27 -17.06
N LYS A 72 9.65 0.29 -17.01
CA LYS A 72 8.85 -0.93 -16.89
C LYS A 72 8.56 -1.56 -18.25
N PRO A 73 9.01 -2.79 -18.53
CA PRO A 73 8.70 -3.49 -19.77
C PRO A 73 7.19 -3.65 -19.97
N PHE A 74 6.72 -3.45 -21.20
CA PHE A 74 5.31 -3.54 -21.65
C PHE A 74 4.37 -2.47 -21.07
N HIS A 75 4.78 -1.67 -20.10
CA HIS A 75 4.01 -0.58 -19.51
C HIS A 75 4.86 0.68 -19.35
N PRO A 76 5.26 1.31 -20.46
CA PRO A 76 6.15 2.47 -20.46
C PRO A 76 5.52 3.71 -19.80
N GLU A 77 4.20 3.73 -19.71
CA GLU A 77 3.41 4.80 -19.10
C GLU A 77 3.48 4.82 -17.57
N ILE A 78 3.89 3.71 -16.94
CA ILE A 78 3.97 3.62 -15.48
C ILE A 78 5.30 4.19 -15.02
N GLY A 79 5.26 5.27 -14.27
CA GLY A 79 6.41 5.91 -13.68
C GLY A 79 6.07 7.28 -13.11
N CYS A 80 6.87 7.75 -12.18
CA CYS A 80 6.66 9.03 -11.52
C CYS A 80 7.41 10.18 -12.21
N GLY A 81 8.51 9.89 -12.92
CA GLY A 81 9.31 10.91 -13.59
C GLY A 81 10.02 11.89 -12.66
N ILE A 82 10.10 11.62 -11.37
CA ILE A 82 10.72 12.50 -10.36
C ILE A 82 12.17 12.80 -10.71
N ARG A 83 12.90 11.88 -11.32
CA ARG A 83 14.31 12.13 -11.70
C ARG A 83 14.49 13.37 -12.55
N GLY A 84 13.55 13.68 -13.44
CA GLY A 84 13.60 14.91 -14.22
C GLY A 84 13.52 16.15 -13.34
N LEU A 85 12.64 16.13 -12.34
CA LEU A 85 12.43 17.26 -11.42
C LEU A 85 13.61 17.45 -10.45
N LEU A 86 14.37 16.41 -10.14
CA LEU A 86 15.53 16.50 -9.27
C LEU A 86 16.69 17.31 -9.88
N PHE A 87 16.72 17.51 -11.20
CA PHE A 87 17.71 18.35 -11.86
C PHE A 87 17.34 19.83 -11.85
N GLU A 88 16.11 20.18 -11.46
CA GLU A 88 15.71 21.55 -11.29
C GLU A 88 16.28 22.15 -9.99
N PRO A 89 16.38 23.48 -9.89
CA PRO A 89 16.83 24.13 -8.66
C PRO A 89 15.99 23.72 -7.48
N ALA A 90 16.64 23.33 -6.37
CA ALA A 90 15.95 22.96 -5.16
C ALA A 90 15.16 24.14 -4.59
N GLY A 91 13.85 23.94 -4.45
CA GLY A 91 12.98 25.00 -3.96
C GLY A 91 11.53 24.53 -3.71
N PRO A 92 10.70 25.42 -3.16
CA PRO A 92 9.31 25.08 -2.82
C PRO A 92 8.46 24.67 -4.03
N LEU A 93 8.68 25.28 -5.20
CA LEU A 93 7.93 24.94 -6.42
C LEU A 93 8.24 23.53 -6.89
N THR A 94 9.51 23.13 -6.86
CA THR A 94 9.94 21.78 -7.22
C THR A 94 9.42 20.76 -6.21
N SER A 95 9.38 21.09 -4.92
CA SER A 95 8.78 20.23 -3.89
C SER A 95 7.30 19.95 -4.15
N ILE A 96 6.53 20.99 -4.54
CA ILE A 96 5.11 20.85 -4.89
C ILE A 96 4.96 19.97 -6.16
N ALA A 97 5.77 20.20 -7.18
CA ALA A 97 5.73 19.40 -8.41
C ALA A 97 6.05 17.92 -8.14
N ILE A 98 7.04 17.64 -7.29
CA ILE A 98 7.39 16.27 -6.85
C ILE A 98 6.22 15.63 -6.10
N SER A 99 5.61 16.36 -5.15
CA SER A 99 4.47 15.86 -4.37
C SER A 99 3.28 15.52 -5.28
N GLN A 100 2.92 16.38 -6.23
CA GLN A 100 1.84 16.14 -7.18
C GLN A 100 2.12 14.95 -8.09
N ALA A 101 3.34 14.83 -8.64
CA ALA A 101 3.72 13.71 -9.49
C ALA A 101 3.66 12.38 -8.75
N ALA A 102 4.07 12.35 -7.48
CA ALA A 102 3.97 11.18 -6.63
C ALA A 102 2.52 10.80 -6.32
N GLU A 103 1.68 11.79 -5.99
CA GLU A 103 0.26 11.58 -5.72
C GLU A 103 -0.47 10.99 -6.93
N ASP A 104 -0.27 11.57 -8.12
CA ASP A 104 -0.88 11.11 -9.37
C ASP A 104 -0.52 9.64 -9.68
N VAL A 105 0.73 9.27 -9.51
CA VAL A 105 1.18 7.89 -9.76
C VAL A 105 0.57 6.92 -8.75
N LEU A 106 0.52 7.28 -7.47
CA LEU A 106 -0.03 6.41 -6.43
C LEU A 106 -1.52 6.20 -6.60
N ILE A 107 -2.29 7.26 -6.89
CA ILE A 107 -3.73 7.18 -7.13
C ILE A 107 -4.04 6.30 -8.35
N ASN A 108 -3.26 6.43 -9.43
CA ASN A 108 -3.53 5.72 -10.67
C ASN A 108 -3.06 4.26 -10.64
N TYR A 109 -1.95 3.95 -9.99
CA TYR A 109 -1.29 2.64 -10.12
C TYR A 109 -1.21 1.81 -8.83
N GLU A 110 -1.59 2.37 -7.67
CA GLU A 110 -1.63 1.62 -6.39
C GLU A 110 -3.01 1.71 -5.71
N PRO A 111 -4.02 1.01 -6.23
CA PRO A 111 -5.38 1.07 -5.69
C PRO A 111 -5.53 0.44 -4.30
N ARG A 112 -4.50 -0.24 -3.78
CA ARG A 112 -4.49 -0.82 -2.43
C ARG A 112 -4.15 0.22 -1.35
N ALA A 113 -3.54 1.34 -1.75
CA ALA A 113 -3.18 2.46 -0.87
C ALA A 113 -4.16 3.61 -1.05
N ASN A 114 -4.71 4.09 0.05
CA ASN A 114 -5.47 5.35 0.09
C ASN A 114 -4.53 6.44 0.60
N VAL A 115 -4.05 7.29 -0.30
CA VAL A 115 -3.10 8.36 0.01
C VAL A 115 -3.82 9.46 0.79
N LEU A 116 -3.26 9.86 1.93
CA LEU A 116 -3.78 10.91 2.80
C LEU A 116 -3.02 12.23 2.61
N GLY A 117 -1.74 12.15 2.25
CA GLY A 117 -0.90 13.31 2.00
C GLY A 117 0.54 12.92 1.75
N ILE A 118 1.25 13.79 1.03
CA ILE A 118 2.66 13.64 0.70
C ILE A 118 3.37 14.94 1.07
N ASP A 119 4.30 14.85 1.99
CA ASP A 119 5.13 15.95 2.45
C ASP A 119 6.52 15.84 1.80
N VAL A 120 6.96 16.92 1.15
CA VAL A 120 8.27 16.97 0.48
C VAL A 120 9.03 18.19 0.98
N SER A 121 10.14 17.94 1.66
CA SER A 121 11.03 19.00 2.16
C SER A 121 12.37 18.99 1.41
N PRO A 122 12.83 20.16 0.91
CA PRO A 122 14.13 20.27 0.24
C PRO A 122 15.27 20.31 1.27
N ASP A 123 16.28 19.46 1.09
CA ASP A 123 17.57 19.56 1.78
C ASP A 123 18.57 20.22 0.84
N LEU A 124 18.79 21.53 1.06
CA LEU A 124 19.66 22.35 0.22
C LEU A 124 21.15 21.97 0.37
N ASP A 125 21.54 21.46 1.54
CA ASP A 125 22.94 21.12 1.81
C ASP A 125 23.37 19.87 1.06
N ARG A 126 22.45 18.90 0.93
CA ARG A 126 22.70 17.64 0.21
C ARG A 126 22.24 17.67 -1.24
N ASN A 127 21.53 18.73 -1.65
CA ASN A 127 20.84 18.78 -2.93
C ASN A 127 19.93 17.55 -3.11
N ALA A 128 19.12 17.30 -2.10
CA ALA A 128 18.21 16.14 -1.98
C ALA A 128 16.83 16.61 -1.55
N TYR A 129 15.86 15.72 -1.58
CA TYR A 129 14.52 15.94 -1.03
C TYR A 129 14.16 14.77 -0.11
N ASP A 130 13.71 15.11 1.08
CA ASP A 130 13.10 14.15 2.00
C ASP A 130 11.60 14.11 1.72
N MET A 131 11.12 12.97 1.26
CA MET A 131 9.70 12.74 0.97
C MET A 131 9.11 11.79 2.00
N THR A 132 7.99 12.19 2.60
CA THR A 132 7.18 11.38 3.50
C THR A 132 5.80 11.16 2.91
N VAL A 133 5.43 9.92 2.65
CA VAL A 133 4.13 9.53 2.12
C VAL A 133 3.28 8.93 3.23
N ASN A 134 2.14 9.54 3.50
CA ASN A 134 1.16 9.10 4.49
C ASN A 134 -0.04 8.47 3.77
N PHE A 135 -0.35 7.21 4.08
CA PHE A 135 -1.46 6.50 3.45
C PHE A 135 -2.04 5.44 4.40
N THR A 136 -3.24 4.94 4.07
CA THR A 136 -3.85 3.79 4.72
C THR A 136 -4.02 2.65 3.72
N VAL A 137 -3.96 1.41 4.21
CA VAL A 137 -4.18 0.23 3.36
C VAL A 137 -5.66 -0.11 3.36
N VAL A 138 -6.26 -0.32 2.18
CA VAL A 138 -7.70 -0.53 2.01
C VAL A 138 -8.25 -1.66 2.90
N ASN A 139 -7.50 -2.75 3.08
CA ASN A 139 -7.91 -3.87 3.94
C ASN A 139 -7.65 -3.63 5.44
N GLN A 140 -6.89 -2.59 5.80
CA GLN A 140 -6.52 -2.25 7.17
C GLN A 140 -6.56 -0.72 7.37
N PRO A 141 -7.73 -0.09 7.20
CA PRO A 141 -7.85 1.38 7.20
C PRO A 141 -7.60 2.02 8.57
N ALA A 142 -7.59 1.24 9.64
CA ALA A 142 -7.34 1.73 11.00
C ALA A 142 -5.87 2.05 11.27
N GLU A 143 -4.94 1.56 10.43
CA GLU A 143 -3.51 1.75 10.59
C GLU A 143 -3.00 2.83 9.63
N LEU A 144 -2.50 3.94 10.18
CA LEU A 144 -1.77 4.95 9.41
C LEU A 144 -0.37 4.40 9.07
N VAL A 145 -0.06 4.38 7.80
CA VAL A 145 1.20 3.87 7.29
C VAL A 145 2.02 5.02 6.73
N GLN A 146 3.26 5.12 7.15
CA GLN A 146 4.22 6.12 6.69
C GLN A 146 5.37 5.45 5.95
N VAL A 147 5.79 6.08 4.84
CA VAL A 147 6.96 5.69 4.05
C VAL A 147 7.82 6.90 3.79
N ASP A 148 9.07 6.83 4.24
CA ASP A 148 10.06 7.86 3.99
C ASP A 148 10.94 7.46 2.80
N VAL A 149 11.13 8.39 1.87
CA VAL A 149 11.93 8.19 0.66
C VAL A 149 12.89 9.36 0.53
N LEU A 150 14.19 9.06 0.57
CA LEU A 150 15.23 10.05 0.26
C LEU A 150 15.43 10.08 -1.27
N LEU A 151 15.27 11.26 -1.86
CA LEU A 151 15.46 11.51 -3.28
C LEU A 151 16.74 12.33 -3.47
N GLU A 152 17.80 11.68 -3.95
CA GLU A 152 19.10 12.30 -4.20
C GLU A 152 19.34 12.48 -5.70
N VAL A 153 19.96 13.60 -6.06
CA VAL A 153 20.46 13.81 -7.42
C VAL A 153 21.73 12.98 -7.60
N LEU A 154 21.63 11.94 -8.41
CA LEU A 154 22.81 11.15 -8.81
C LEU A 154 23.67 12.00 -9.74
N ARG A 155 24.88 12.35 -9.29
CA ARG A 155 25.92 13.03 -10.07
C ARG A 155 26.78 12.03 -10.79
#